data_0e28f50acee41f367e2b5df07defcca4
#
_entry.id   0e28f50acee41f367e2b5df07defcca4
#
_cell.length_a   1.000
_cell.length_b   1.000
_cell.length_c   1.000
_cell.angle_alpha   90.00
_cell.angle_beta   90.00
_cell.angle_gamma   90.00
#
_symmetry.space_group_name_H-M   'P 1'
#
loop_
_entity.id
_entity.type
_entity.pdbx_description
1 polymer ?
#
loop_
_entity_poly.entity_id
_entity_poly.type
_entity_poly.pdbx_seq_one_letter_code
_entity_poly.pdbx_strand_id
1 'polypeptide(L)'
;AQKWAEEAVRDGVVESIEEQSGLYPMVSGFAHPMVTIIDSWGDSRISASFESLLMSLDHPYTKYLIKKNSNEITNKKTGAVLPANKKIVGIRSGTLVGDGQSYGQNQRQAYSGIDPEYLNDAPLYLVKFAEVDFLRAEGALRGWNMGGSAQFFYERGIRNAYLDEPQYVYEYNDLVDAYMQREQPIAYVQQDPMGDGADWPSVTKIGVKWNEADSKETKLEKIITQKYIALFPLSTEAWTELRRTGYPKCFPVLNTNDGDGSIPQGELIRRVPWQSTDPIALQNINNTGIPALGGPDLQATRLWWDVDAPNF
;
A
#
# COMPACT_ATOMS: atom_id res chain seq x y z
N ALA A 1 -5.91 -5.95 23.09
CA ALA A 1 -5.72 -4.81 22.20
C ALA A 1 -6.25 -3.52 22.83
N GLN A 2 -7.56 -3.44 23.21
CA GLN A 2 -8.20 -2.20 23.71
C GLN A 2 -7.41 -1.53 24.84
N LYS A 3 -7.10 -2.28 25.93
CA LYS A 3 -6.36 -1.74 27.08
C LYS A 3 -5.07 -1.04 26.65
N TRP A 4 -4.27 -1.67 25.80
CA TRP A 4 -3.00 -1.11 25.35
C TRP A 4 -3.16 0.12 24.47
N ALA A 5 -4.19 0.14 23.61
CA ALA A 5 -4.47 1.30 22.76
C ALA A 5 -4.93 2.51 23.59
N GLU A 6 -5.82 2.30 24.57
CA GLU A 6 -6.30 3.36 25.48
C GLU A 6 -5.18 3.87 26.41
N GLU A 7 -4.30 2.97 26.86
CA GLU A 7 -3.12 3.37 27.63
C GLU A 7 -2.16 4.23 26.80
N ALA A 8 -1.87 3.83 25.55
CA ALA A 8 -1.02 4.61 24.65
C ALA A 8 -1.58 6.03 24.42
N VAL A 9 -2.87 6.14 24.15
CA VAL A 9 -3.51 7.46 23.96
C VAL A 9 -3.46 8.30 25.24
N ARG A 10 -3.67 7.70 26.41
CA ARG A 10 -3.59 8.39 27.70
C ARG A 10 -2.17 8.86 28.01
N ASP A 11 -1.17 8.04 27.72
CA ASP A 11 0.24 8.32 28.09
C ASP A 11 0.92 9.22 27.06
N GLY A 12 0.34 9.39 25.87
CA GLY A 12 0.77 10.27 24.79
C GLY A 12 1.09 9.52 23.50
N VAL A 13 0.58 10.03 22.41
CA VAL A 13 0.85 9.57 21.04
C VAL A 13 1.32 10.76 20.20
N VAL A 14 1.81 10.51 19.00
CA VAL A 14 2.14 11.56 18.03
C VAL A 14 0.88 12.40 17.74
N GLU A 15 0.96 13.71 18.00
CA GLU A 15 -0.16 14.65 17.82
C GLU A 15 0.16 15.76 16.81
N SER A 16 1.40 15.79 16.28
CA SER A 16 1.82 16.76 15.27
C SER A 16 2.82 16.16 14.28
N ILE A 17 3.03 16.86 13.18
CA ILE A 17 4.02 16.46 12.15
C ILE A 17 5.44 16.51 12.69
N GLU A 18 5.75 17.45 13.55
CA GLU A 18 7.08 17.63 14.14
C GLU A 18 7.48 16.46 15.04
N GLU A 19 6.50 15.70 15.53
CA GLU A 19 6.73 14.53 16.40
C GLU A 19 6.88 13.23 15.61
N GLN A 20 6.57 13.23 14.32
CA GLN A 20 6.73 12.01 13.53
C GLN A 20 8.21 11.62 13.39
N SER A 21 8.47 10.33 13.24
CA SER A 21 9.83 9.78 13.26
C SER A 21 10.25 9.30 11.88
N GLY A 22 11.47 9.67 11.48
CA GLY A 22 12.05 9.26 10.21
C GLY A 22 13.51 9.69 10.06
N LEU A 23 14.15 9.24 8.99
CA LEU A 23 15.45 9.73 8.54
C LEU A 23 15.22 10.81 7.48
N TYR A 24 15.65 12.03 7.78
CA TYR A 24 15.45 13.19 6.92
C TYR A 24 16.70 13.45 6.06
N PRO A 25 16.59 13.51 4.72
CA PRO A 25 17.73 13.70 3.82
C PRO A 25 18.52 14.98 4.12
N MET A 26 17.83 16.08 4.36
CA MET A 26 18.42 17.39 4.62
C MET A 26 19.31 17.44 5.89
N VAL A 27 19.04 16.58 6.87
CA VAL A 27 19.73 16.59 8.17
C VAL A 27 20.86 15.57 8.19
N SER A 28 20.65 14.40 7.56
CA SER A 28 21.56 13.26 7.69
C SER A 28 22.49 13.07 6.49
N GLY A 29 22.32 13.82 5.39
CA GLY A 29 22.97 13.53 4.11
C GLY A 29 22.52 12.21 3.50
N PHE A 30 21.43 11.66 3.98
CA PHE A 30 20.83 10.40 3.55
C PHE A 30 20.12 10.59 2.20
N ALA A 31 20.35 9.69 1.24
CA ALA A 31 19.58 9.61 0.03
C ALA A 31 18.51 8.52 0.19
N HIS A 32 17.25 8.84 -0.11
CA HIS A 32 16.17 7.86 0.00
C HIS A 32 16.47 6.65 -0.91
N PRO A 33 16.53 5.40 -0.37
CA PRO A 33 16.96 4.24 -1.15
C PRO A 33 16.09 3.95 -2.36
N MET A 34 14.81 4.35 -2.31
CA MET A 34 13.88 4.18 -3.44
C MET A 34 14.28 4.99 -4.67
N VAL A 35 15.07 6.08 -4.53
CA VAL A 35 15.61 6.83 -5.68
C VAL A 35 16.44 5.89 -6.55
N THR A 36 17.38 5.17 -5.94
CA THR A 36 18.23 4.22 -6.68
C THR A 36 17.40 3.06 -7.25
N ILE A 37 16.52 2.48 -6.43
CA ILE A 37 15.73 1.29 -6.81
C ILE A 37 14.73 1.61 -7.93
N ILE A 38 14.06 2.75 -7.87
CA ILE A 38 13.03 3.12 -8.84
C ILE A 38 13.61 3.75 -10.09
N ASP A 39 14.51 4.72 -9.94
CA ASP A 39 15.01 5.52 -11.05
C ASP A 39 16.23 4.89 -11.72
N SER A 40 17.30 4.63 -10.97
CA SER A 40 18.56 4.14 -11.55
C SER A 40 18.46 2.67 -11.99
N TRP A 41 17.90 1.80 -11.15
CA TRP A 41 17.80 0.36 -11.45
C TRP A 41 16.49 0.01 -12.18
N GLY A 42 15.45 0.76 -11.97
CA GLY A 42 14.13 0.46 -12.54
C GLY A 42 13.45 -0.78 -11.94
N ASP A 43 13.86 -1.19 -10.75
CA ASP A 43 13.45 -2.46 -10.12
C ASP A 43 12.04 -2.43 -9.55
N SER A 44 11.55 -1.25 -9.15
CA SER A 44 10.24 -1.10 -8.55
C SER A 44 9.31 -0.25 -9.40
N ARG A 45 8.08 -0.70 -9.53
CA ARG A 45 6.98 0.00 -10.21
C ARG A 45 5.73 -0.09 -9.35
N ILE A 46 4.78 0.81 -9.56
CA ILE A 46 3.50 0.72 -8.85
C ILE A 46 2.72 -0.52 -9.28
N SER A 47 1.94 -1.07 -8.37
CA SER A 47 1.05 -2.17 -8.72
C SER A 47 -0.21 -1.70 -9.44
N ALA A 48 -0.77 -2.55 -10.29
CA ALA A 48 -2.05 -2.27 -10.96
C ALA A 48 -3.21 -2.09 -9.96
N SER A 49 -3.16 -2.76 -8.80
CA SER A 49 -4.15 -2.55 -7.73
C SER A 49 -4.05 -1.14 -7.16
N PHE A 50 -2.82 -0.63 -6.95
CA PHE A 50 -2.61 0.73 -6.45
C PHE A 50 -3.01 1.78 -7.50
N GLU A 51 -2.62 1.58 -8.78
CA GLU A 51 -3.12 2.39 -9.89
C GLU A 51 -4.65 2.48 -9.88
N SER A 52 -5.32 1.33 -9.85
CA SER A 52 -6.78 1.25 -9.89
C SER A 52 -7.43 1.95 -8.69
N LEU A 53 -6.84 1.79 -7.49
CA LEU A 53 -7.30 2.43 -6.27
C LEU A 53 -7.21 3.96 -6.38
N LEU A 54 -6.04 4.49 -6.76
CA LEU A 54 -5.82 5.93 -6.91
C LEU A 54 -6.70 6.54 -8.00
N MET A 55 -6.83 5.87 -9.14
CA MET A 55 -7.66 6.36 -10.25
C MET A 55 -9.15 6.33 -9.93
N SER A 56 -9.62 5.28 -9.24
CA SER A 56 -11.03 5.18 -8.84
C SER A 56 -11.42 6.22 -7.79
N LEU A 57 -10.50 6.59 -6.92
CA LEU A 57 -10.74 7.62 -5.92
C LEU A 57 -10.36 9.03 -6.41
N ASP A 58 -9.77 9.17 -7.62
CA ASP A 58 -9.20 10.42 -8.13
C ASP A 58 -8.23 11.04 -7.11
N HIS A 59 -7.33 10.19 -6.62
CA HIS A 59 -6.43 10.57 -5.54
C HIS A 59 -5.38 11.57 -6.01
N PRO A 60 -5.07 12.62 -5.24
CA PRO A 60 -4.08 13.64 -5.62
C PRO A 60 -2.70 13.10 -6.04
N TYR A 61 -2.25 11.96 -5.51
CA TYR A 61 -0.99 11.33 -5.91
C TYR A 61 -0.86 11.08 -7.42
N THR A 62 -1.97 10.94 -8.13
CA THR A 62 -1.96 10.79 -9.59
C THR A 62 -1.52 12.05 -10.33
N LYS A 63 -1.46 13.19 -9.65
CA LYS A 63 -1.09 14.48 -10.24
C LYS A 63 0.40 14.79 -10.09
N TYR A 64 1.07 14.24 -9.06
CA TYR A 64 2.44 14.63 -8.73
C TYR A 64 3.37 13.50 -8.30
N LEU A 65 2.87 12.54 -7.50
CA LEU A 65 3.72 11.52 -6.90
C LEU A 65 4.02 10.37 -7.87
N ILE A 66 3.04 10.01 -8.70
CA ILE A 66 3.14 8.88 -9.60
C ILE A 66 3.43 9.36 -11.03
N LYS A 67 4.58 8.98 -11.56
CA LYS A 67 4.93 9.26 -12.96
C LYS A 67 4.05 8.48 -13.93
N LYS A 68 3.83 9.05 -15.09
CA LYS A 68 3.31 8.30 -16.24
C LYS A 68 4.37 7.33 -16.74
N ASN A 69 3.97 6.41 -17.64
CA ASN A 69 4.90 5.48 -18.28
C ASN A 69 6.11 6.21 -18.89
N SER A 70 7.33 5.73 -18.61
CA SER A 70 8.57 6.41 -19.00
C SER A 70 8.90 6.29 -20.48
N ASN A 71 8.58 5.15 -21.10
CA ASN A 71 8.83 4.85 -22.50
C ASN A 71 7.56 4.32 -23.18
N GLU A 72 7.58 4.17 -24.49
CA GLU A 72 6.51 3.50 -25.20
C GLU A 72 6.39 2.03 -24.78
N ILE A 73 5.17 1.51 -24.83
CA ILE A 73 4.86 0.12 -24.50
C ILE A 73 4.04 -0.46 -25.63
N THR A 74 4.55 -1.54 -26.24
CA THR A 74 3.85 -2.23 -27.32
C THR A 74 3.06 -3.43 -26.79
N ASN A 75 1.79 -3.50 -27.13
CA ASN A 75 0.92 -4.62 -26.80
C ASN A 75 1.32 -5.85 -27.64
N LYS A 76 1.66 -6.92 -26.96
CA LYS A 76 2.16 -8.18 -27.59
C LYS A 76 1.12 -8.89 -28.44
N LYS A 77 -0.18 -8.68 -28.15
CA LYS A 77 -1.29 -9.35 -28.82
C LYS A 77 -1.83 -8.56 -30.00
N THR A 78 -1.88 -7.25 -29.85
CA THR A 78 -2.55 -6.37 -30.83
C THR A 78 -1.60 -5.52 -31.64
N GLY A 79 -0.34 -5.38 -31.21
CA GLY A 79 0.61 -4.44 -31.79
C GLY A 79 0.31 -2.96 -31.47
N ALA A 80 -0.71 -2.67 -30.67
CA ALA A 80 -1.03 -1.30 -30.29
C ALA A 80 0.09 -0.70 -29.41
N VAL A 81 0.43 0.55 -29.67
CA VAL A 81 1.50 1.26 -28.96
C VAL A 81 0.92 2.29 -28.02
N LEU A 82 1.29 2.22 -26.75
CA LEU A 82 1.09 3.27 -25.77
C LEU A 82 2.32 4.19 -25.82
N PRO A 83 2.21 5.45 -26.26
CA PRO A 83 3.36 6.36 -26.30
C PRO A 83 3.93 6.66 -24.90
N ALA A 84 5.19 7.07 -24.83
CA ALA A 84 5.82 7.55 -23.61
C ALA A 84 5.05 8.72 -22.97
N ASN A 85 5.12 8.84 -21.65
CA ASN A 85 4.51 9.92 -20.86
C ASN A 85 2.99 10.10 -21.09
N LYS A 86 2.29 9.03 -21.47
CA LYS A 86 0.86 9.12 -21.83
C LYS A 86 -0.05 8.92 -20.63
N LYS A 87 0.14 7.86 -19.86
CA LYS A 87 -0.74 7.55 -18.72
C LYS A 87 0.00 6.85 -17.57
N ILE A 88 -0.61 6.83 -16.41
CA ILE A 88 -0.19 6.01 -15.28
C ILE A 88 -0.54 4.55 -15.60
N VAL A 89 0.41 3.64 -15.38
CA VAL A 89 0.29 2.19 -15.65
C VAL A 89 0.99 1.40 -14.56
N GLY A 90 0.23 0.60 -13.84
CA GLY A 90 0.76 -0.31 -12.81
C GLY A 90 0.90 -1.74 -13.32
N ILE A 91 1.77 -2.50 -12.68
CA ILE A 91 2.01 -3.91 -13.01
C ILE A 91 1.05 -4.80 -12.19
N ARG A 92 0.41 -5.75 -12.85
CA ARG A 92 -0.39 -6.79 -12.16
C ARG A 92 0.53 -7.71 -11.35
N SER A 93 0.17 -7.92 -10.09
CA SER A 93 0.86 -8.90 -9.23
C SER A 93 0.82 -10.28 -9.87
N GLY A 94 1.95 -11.00 -9.84
CA GLY A 94 2.08 -12.31 -10.48
C GLY A 94 2.27 -12.26 -12.00
N THR A 95 2.55 -11.09 -12.59
CA THR A 95 2.97 -11.02 -13.98
C THR A 95 4.32 -11.71 -14.16
N LEU A 96 4.38 -12.68 -15.08
CA LEU A 96 5.62 -13.39 -15.38
C LEU A 96 6.56 -12.48 -16.18
N VAL A 97 7.78 -12.35 -15.69
CA VAL A 97 8.90 -11.80 -16.45
C VAL A 97 9.55 -12.98 -17.17
N GLY A 98 9.68 -12.90 -18.49
CA GLY A 98 10.21 -14.02 -19.30
C GLY A 98 11.57 -14.51 -18.78
N ASP A 99 11.77 -15.82 -18.80
CA ASP A 99 13.02 -16.46 -18.39
C ASP A 99 14.23 -15.94 -19.20
N GLY A 100 15.32 -15.68 -18.50
CA GLY A 100 16.60 -15.32 -19.11
C GLY A 100 16.71 -13.91 -19.69
N GLN A 101 15.69 -13.06 -19.53
CA GLN A 101 15.79 -11.66 -19.90
C GLN A 101 16.54 -10.89 -18.83
N SER A 102 17.57 -10.13 -19.22
CA SER A 102 18.16 -9.15 -18.32
C SER A 102 17.11 -8.09 -17.95
N TYR A 103 17.27 -7.50 -16.80
CA TYR A 103 16.36 -6.47 -16.29
C TYR A 103 16.16 -5.32 -17.30
N GLY A 104 17.22 -4.89 -17.98
CA GLY A 104 17.18 -3.84 -19.01
C GLY A 104 16.42 -4.20 -20.29
N GLN A 105 16.11 -5.49 -20.53
CA GLN A 105 15.31 -5.94 -21.67
C GLN A 105 13.82 -6.05 -21.34
N ASN A 106 13.46 -5.86 -20.07
CA ASN A 106 12.09 -5.95 -19.62
C ASN A 106 11.35 -4.64 -19.88
N GLN A 107 10.47 -4.62 -20.88
CA GLN A 107 9.65 -3.44 -21.20
C GLN A 107 8.81 -2.93 -20.00
N ARG A 108 8.65 -3.72 -18.95
CA ARG A 108 7.95 -3.31 -17.73
C ARG A 108 8.68 -2.23 -16.95
N GLN A 109 9.95 -1.98 -17.23
CA GLN A 109 10.64 -0.79 -16.75
C GLN A 109 10.03 0.51 -17.27
N ALA A 110 9.30 0.46 -18.38
CA ALA A 110 8.54 1.59 -18.90
C ALA A 110 7.27 1.92 -18.09
N TYR A 111 6.81 1.01 -17.21
CA TYR A 111 5.63 1.23 -16.37
C TYR A 111 5.89 2.32 -15.32
N SER A 112 4.83 2.79 -14.70
CA SER A 112 4.86 3.91 -13.77
C SER A 112 5.60 3.60 -12.47
N GLY A 113 6.40 4.54 -12.04
CA GLY A 113 7.09 4.58 -10.75
C GLY A 113 6.71 5.81 -9.95
N ILE A 114 7.40 6.01 -8.84
CA ILE A 114 7.33 7.23 -8.03
C ILE A 114 8.19 8.31 -8.72
N ASP A 115 7.81 9.58 -8.57
CA ASP A 115 8.62 10.68 -9.04
C ASP A 115 9.92 10.78 -8.21
N PRO A 116 11.11 10.68 -8.82
CA PRO A 116 12.37 10.80 -8.09
C PRO A 116 12.57 12.19 -7.46
N GLU A 117 12.02 13.25 -8.04
CA GLU A 117 12.10 14.59 -7.43
C GLU A 117 11.41 14.61 -6.07
N TYR A 118 10.24 13.95 -5.97
CA TYR A 118 9.56 13.75 -4.69
C TYR A 118 10.43 12.96 -3.70
N LEU A 119 11.02 11.85 -4.15
CA LEU A 119 11.79 10.97 -3.28
C LEU A 119 13.11 11.59 -2.79
N ASN A 120 13.70 12.51 -3.55
CA ASN A 120 14.95 13.18 -3.14
C ASN A 120 14.79 13.94 -1.82
N ASP A 121 13.62 14.51 -1.59
CA ASP A 121 13.33 15.33 -0.41
C ASP A 121 12.48 14.56 0.64
N ALA A 122 11.93 13.42 0.26
CA ALA A 122 11.07 12.64 1.14
C ALA A 122 11.87 11.98 2.28
N PRO A 123 11.41 12.06 3.52
CA PRO A 123 11.98 11.30 4.63
C PRO A 123 11.72 9.80 4.46
N LEU A 124 12.64 8.99 4.97
CA LEU A 124 12.36 7.58 5.24
C LEU A 124 11.65 7.50 6.59
N TYR A 125 10.33 7.46 6.56
CA TYR A 125 9.51 7.43 7.77
C TYR A 125 9.63 6.09 8.51
N LEU A 126 9.63 6.17 9.84
CA LEU A 126 9.45 5.05 10.76
C LEU A 126 8.03 5.06 11.34
N VAL A 127 7.51 6.24 11.66
CA VAL A 127 6.13 6.46 12.14
C VAL A 127 5.61 7.76 11.53
N LYS A 128 4.50 7.69 10.83
CA LYS A 128 3.80 8.87 10.29
C LYS A 128 2.68 9.33 11.22
N PHE A 129 2.49 10.63 11.34
CA PHE A 129 1.38 11.20 12.12
C PHE A 129 0.01 10.72 11.60
N ALA A 130 -0.17 10.72 10.28
CA ALA A 130 -1.39 10.21 9.66
C ALA A 130 -1.72 8.76 10.06
N GLU A 131 -0.70 7.90 10.23
CA GLU A 131 -0.91 6.53 10.67
C GLU A 131 -1.53 6.45 12.07
N VAL A 132 -1.04 7.28 13.00
CA VAL A 132 -1.57 7.35 14.36
C VAL A 132 -3.05 7.76 14.36
N ASP A 133 -3.43 8.70 13.49
CA ASP A 133 -4.81 9.09 13.32
C ASP A 133 -5.70 7.96 12.81
N PHE A 134 -5.26 7.22 11.82
CA PHE A 134 -6.03 6.07 11.31
C PHE A 134 -6.14 4.94 12.33
N LEU A 135 -5.11 4.69 13.14
CA LEU A 135 -5.17 3.75 14.26
C LEU A 135 -6.20 4.19 15.31
N ARG A 136 -6.23 5.50 15.64
CA ARG A 136 -7.26 6.06 16.55
C ARG A 136 -8.65 6.01 15.94
N ALA A 137 -8.79 6.24 14.63
CA ALA A 137 -10.07 6.12 13.93
C ALA A 137 -10.62 4.68 14.03
N GLU A 138 -9.80 3.67 13.80
CA GLU A 138 -10.19 2.26 13.96
C GLU A 138 -10.53 1.94 15.43
N GLY A 139 -9.71 2.36 16.38
CA GLY A 139 -9.99 2.15 17.80
C GLY A 139 -11.32 2.76 18.22
N ALA A 140 -11.61 3.99 17.82
CA ALA A 140 -12.88 4.66 18.09
C ALA A 140 -14.07 3.95 17.41
N LEU A 141 -13.90 3.45 16.17
CA LEU A 141 -14.91 2.64 15.47
C LEU A 141 -15.24 1.34 16.22
N ARG A 142 -14.25 0.76 16.90
CA ARG A 142 -14.41 -0.43 17.78
C ARG A 142 -15.01 -0.10 19.14
N GLY A 143 -15.24 1.18 19.44
CA GLY A 143 -15.80 1.65 20.71
C GLY A 143 -14.77 1.85 21.81
N TRP A 144 -13.47 1.95 21.47
CA TRP A 144 -12.39 2.22 22.42
C TRP A 144 -12.25 3.72 22.67
N ASN A 145 -11.77 4.09 23.85
CA ASN A 145 -11.55 5.51 24.20
C ASN A 145 -10.25 6.02 23.55
N MET A 146 -10.38 6.57 22.34
CA MET A 146 -9.26 7.13 21.57
C MET A 146 -9.13 8.66 21.67
N GLY A 147 -9.91 9.31 22.54
CA GLY A 147 -9.88 10.77 22.71
C GLY A 147 -10.65 11.57 21.65
N GLY A 148 -11.42 10.89 20.78
CA GLY A 148 -12.23 11.52 19.75
C GLY A 148 -13.05 10.52 18.95
N SER A 149 -13.85 11.02 18.00
CA SER A 149 -14.67 10.15 17.14
C SER A 149 -13.86 9.52 16.01
N ALA A 150 -14.36 8.39 15.47
CA ALA A 150 -13.77 7.75 14.31
C ALA A 150 -13.73 8.69 13.09
N GLN A 151 -14.79 9.46 12.84
CA GLN A 151 -14.84 10.45 11.78
C GLN A 151 -13.76 11.51 11.95
N PHE A 152 -13.60 12.07 13.12
CA PHE A 152 -12.60 13.11 13.41
C PHE A 152 -11.19 12.64 13.04
N PHE A 153 -10.80 11.48 13.53
CA PHE A 153 -9.47 10.93 13.25
C PHE A 153 -9.30 10.49 11.79
N TYR A 154 -10.34 9.93 11.17
CA TYR A 154 -10.32 9.58 9.75
C TYR A 154 -10.06 10.79 8.85
N GLU A 155 -10.82 11.86 9.05
CA GLU A 155 -10.68 13.09 8.26
C GLU A 155 -9.37 13.81 8.53
N ARG A 156 -8.92 13.84 9.80
CA ARG A 156 -7.63 14.41 10.18
C ARG A 156 -6.48 13.59 9.58
N GLY A 157 -6.56 12.28 9.62
CA GLY A 157 -5.57 11.38 9.04
C GLY A 157 -5.39 11.57 7.54
N ILE A 158 -6.48 11.78 6.78
CA ILE A 158 -6.39 12.10 5.36
C ILE A 158 -5.64 13.42 5.16
N ARG A 159 -5.96 14.48 5.92
CA ARG A 159 -5.28 15.78 5.81
C ARG A 159 -3.81 15.67 6.18
N ASN A 160 -3.49 15.00 7.29
CA ASN A 160 -2.13 14.85 7.77
C ASN A 160 -1.24 14.01 6.85
N ALA A 161 -1.83 13.14 6.02
CA ALA A 161 -1.08 12.36 5.03
C ALA A 161 -0.34 13.24 4.01
N TYR A 162 -0.78 14.48 3.82
CA TYR A 162 -0.19 15.42 2.86
C TYR A 162 0.65 16.52 3.49
N LEU A 163 0.49 16.78 4.79
CA LEU A 163 1.18 17.89 5.46
C LEU A 163 2.70 17.68 5.59
N ASP A 164 3.18 16.47 5.49
CA ASP A 164 4.60 16.14 5.50
C ASP A 164 5.27 16.25 4.12
N GLU A 165 4.55 16.78 3.14
CA GLU A 165 5.01 17.00 1.77
C GLU A 165 5.12 18.51 1.46
N PRO A 166 6.09 19.23 2.06
CA PRO A 166 6.06 20.71 2.14
C PRO A 166 6.04 21.41 0.78
N GLN A 167 6.62 20.81 -0.26
CA GLN A 167 6.67 21.42 -1.59
C GLN A 167 5.33 21.40 -2.31
N TYR A 168 4.35 20.64 -1.82
CA TYR A 168 3.06 20.46 -2.45
C TYR A 168 1.87 21.01 -1.63
N VAL A 169 2.12 21.44 -0.41
CA VAL A 169 1.10 21.80 0.59
C VAL A 169 0.10 22.86 0.09
N TYR A 170 0.55 23.83 -0.70
CA TYR A 170 -0.33 24.93 -1.13
C TYR A 170 -1.29 24.56 -2.25
N GLU A 171 -0.89 23.67 -3.15
CA GLU A 171 -1.76 23.20 -4.26
C GLU A 171 -2.71 22.07 -3.81
N TYR A 172 -2.43 21.47 -2.64
CA TYR A 172 -3.17 20.29 -2.17
C TYR A 172 -4.40 20.57 -1.36
N ASN A 173 -4.50 21.66 -0.63
CA ASN A 173 -5.63 21.91 0.27
C ASN A 173 -6.97 21.84 -0.48
N ASP A 174 -7.07 22.47 -1.64
CA ASP A 174 -8.28 22.42 -2.45
C ASP A 174 -8.54 21.02 -3.04
N LEU A 175 -7.48 20.32 -3.46
CA LEU A 175 -7.59 18.96 -3.98
C LEU A 175 -7.99 17.97 -2.89
N VAL A 176 -7.44 18.10 -1.67
CA VAL A 176 -7.78 17.25 -0.53
C VAL A 176 -9.22 17.45 -0.10
N ASP A 177 -9.69 18.70 -0.05
CA ASP A 177 -11.08 18.99 0.29
C ASP A 177 -12.05 18.37 -0.72
N ALA A 178 -11.79 18.52 -2.02
CA ALA A 178 -12.58 17.90 -3.07
C ALA A 178 -12.53 16.36 -2.99
N TYR A 179 -11.35 15.80 -2.74
CA TYR A 179 -11.13 14.37 -2.56
C TYR A 179 -11.97 13.81 -1.41
N MET A 180 -11.96 14.48 -0.25
CA MET A 180 -12.71 14.06 0.93
C MET A 180 -14.23 14.09 0.75
N GLN A 181 -14.76 14.87 -0.22
CA GLN A 181 -16.18 14.92 -0.53
C GLN A 181 -16.64 13.83 -1.50
N ARG A 182 -15.77 12.99 -1.99
CA ARG A 182 -16.12 11.92 -2.94
C ARG A 182 -16.97 10.84 -2.27
N GLU A 183 -18.22 10.75 -2.67
CA GLU A 183 -19.19 9.79 -2.11
C GLU A 183 -19.07 8.40 -2.75
N GLN A 184 -18.73 8.34 -4.03
CA GLN A 184 -18.64 7.09 -4.80
C GLN A 184 -17.34 7.04 -5.60
N PRO A 185 -16.77 5.86 -5.84
CA PRO A 185 -15.62 5.73 -6.71
C PRO A 185 -16.00 6.04 -8.17
N ILE A 186 -15.04 6.54 -8.93
CA ILE A 186 -15.14 6.66 -10.39
C ILE A 186 -14.99 5.27 -11.00
N ALA A 187 -15.83 4.98 -12.01
CA ALA A 187 -15.65 3.77 -12.79
C ALA A 187 -14.29 3.78 -13.49
N TYR A 188 -13.47 2.80 -13.17
CA TYR A 188 -12.15 2.65 -13.74
C TYR A 188 -11.93 1.21 -14.21
N VAL A 189 -11.30 1.06 -15.38
CA VAL A 189 -10.88 -0.25 -15.90
C VAL A 189 -9.37 -0.19 -16.09
N GLN A 190 -8.64 -0.97 -15.29
CA GLN A 190 -7.21 -1.15 -15.44
C GLN A 190 -6.94 -1.95 -16.71
N GLN A 191 -6.05 -1.44 -17.53
CA GLN A 191 -5.62 -2.05 -18.78
C GLN A 191 -4.12 -2.31 -18.72
N ASP A 192 -3.73 -3.54 -18.99
CA ASP A 192 -2.33 -3.87 -19.17
C ASP A 192 -1.87 -3.50 -20.58
N PRO A 193 -1.03 -2.47 -20.76
CA PRO A 193 -0.62 -2.04 -22.10
C PRO A 193 0.20 -3.10 -22.85
N MET A 194 0.88 -4.02 -22.17
CA MET A 194 1.59 -5.14 -22.81
C MET A 194 0.66 -6.27 -23.21
N GLY A 195 -0.56 -6.34 -22.70
CA GLY A 195 -1.54 -7.38 -23.00
C GLY A 195 -1.25 -8.74 -22.35
N ASP A 196 -0.46 -8.79 -21.27
CA ASP A 196 -0.20 -10.04 -20.54
C ASP A 196 -1.43 -10.49 -19.74
N GLY A 197 -2.20 -9.54 -19.20
CA GLY A 197 -3.45 -9.78 -18.50
C GLY A 197 -4.69 -9.31 -19.27
N ALA A 198 -5.86 -9.72 -18.81
CA ALA A 198 -7.12 -9.14 -19.26
C ALA A 198 -7.33 -7.77 -18.60
N ASP A 199 -8.13 -6.91 -19.23
CA ASP A 199 -8.65 -5.70 -18.61
C ASP A 199 -9.45 -6.06 -17.37
N TRP A 200 -9.29 -5.25 -16.30
CA TRP A 200 -9.94 -5.53 -15.04
C TRP A 200 -10.63 -4.29 -14.47
N PRO A 201 -11.96 -4.35 -14.25
CA PRO A 201 -12.67 -3.25 -13.61
C PRO A 201 -12.19 -3.08 -12.17
N SER A 202 -12.18 -1.84 -11.69
CA SER A 202 -11.83 -1.52 -10.31
C SER A 202 -12.65 -2.34 -9.31
N VAL A 203 -11.97 -2.86 -8.32
CA VAL A 203 -12.59 -3.58 -7.19
C VAL A 203 -12.99 -2.65 -6.05
N THR A 204 -12.57 -1.38 -6.09
CA THR A 204 -12.95 -0.35 -5.11
C THR A 204 -14.43 -0.02 -5.26
N LYS A 205 -15.19 -0.16 -4.17
CA LYS A 205 -16.64 0.09 -4.13
C LYS A 205 -17.03 1.22 -3.19
N ILE A 206 -16.09 1.72 -2.41
CA ILE A 206 -16.30 2.79 -1.43
C ILE A 206 -15.85 4.14 -1.97
N GLY A 207 -16.50 5.22 -1.56
CA GLY A 207 -15.97 6.57 -1.69
C GLY A 207 -15.09 6.96 -0.51
N VAL A 208 -14.67 8.21 -0.48
CA VAL A 208 -13.81 8.77 0.58
C VAL A 208 -14.64 9.41 1.68
N LYS A 209 -15.72 10.12 1.31
CA LYS A 209 -16.55 10.85 2.25
C LYS A 209 -17.06 9.97 3.39
N TRP A 210 -16.86 10.44 4.62
CA TRP A 210 -17.41 9.75 5.78
C TRP A 210 -18.94 9.81 5.78
N ASN A 211 -19.58 8.71 6.15
CA ASN A 211 -21.02 8.63 6.34
C ASN A 211 -21.32 7.82 7.60
N GLU A 212 -21.97 8.46 8.57
CA GLU A 212 -22.35 7.79 9.82
C GLU A 212 -23.35 6.65 9.64
N ALA A 213 -24.13 6.65 8.56
CA ALA A 213 -25.06 5.58 8.24
C ALA A 213 -24.36 4.32 7.66
N ASP A 214 -23.09 4.39 7.28
CA ASP A 214 -22.36 3.23 6.79
C ASP A 214 -22.21 2.16 7.88
N SER A 215 -22.16 0.90 7.47
CA SER A 215 -21.84 -0.21 8.37
C SER A 215 -20.46 -0.04 8.99
N LYS A 216 -20.20 -0.69 10.12
CA LYS A 216 -18.86 -0.71 10.72
C LYS A 216 -17.82 -1.26 9.76
N GLU A 217 -18.16 -2.29 8.99
CA GLU A 217 -17.26 -2.89 7.99
C GLU A 217 -16.91 -1.90 6.89
N THR A 218 -17.90 -1.16 6.33
CA THR A 218 -17.66 -0.12 5.33
C THR A 218 -16.81 1.02 5.88
N LYS A 219 -17.05 1.44 7.12
CA LYS A 219 -16.22 2.46 7.79
C LYS A 219 -14.79 1.98 7.99
N LEU A 220 -14.60 0.71 8.37
CA LEU A 220 -13.26 0.12 8.48
C LEU A 220 -12.57 0.07 7.12
N GLU A 221 -13.25 -0.36 6.06
CA GLU A 221 -12.71 -0.36 4.70
C GLU A 221 -12.24 1.04 4.31
N LYS A 222 -13.00 2.09 4.60
CA LYS A 222 -12.59 3.48 4.36
C LYS A 222 -11.33 3.84 5.14
N ILE A 223 -11.29 3.57 6.44
CA ILE A 223 -10.14 3.88 7.31
C ILE A 223 -8.88 3.18 6.81
N ILE A 224 -8.94 1.88 6.58
CA ILE A 224 -7.76 1.09 6.18
C ILE A 224 -7.33 1.44 4.75
N THR A 225 -8.26 1.73 3.85
CA THR A 225 -7.93 2.19 2.50
C THR A 225 -7.15 3.51 2.53
N GLN A 226 -7.57 4.47 3.33
CA GLN A 226 -6.85 5.74 3.46
C GLN A 226 -5.52 5.57 4.19
N LYS A 227 -5.47 4.73 5.23
CA LYS A 227 -4.21 4.35 5.90
C LYS A 227 -3.22 3.73 4.93
N TYR A 228 -3.67 2.78 4.09
CA TYR A 228 -2.85 2.12 3.08
C TYR A 228 -2.23 3.12 2.09
N ILE A 229 -3.01 4.09 1.63
CA ILE A 229 -2.52 5.14 0.73
C ILE A 229 -1.53 6.07 1.46
N ALA A 230 -1.87 6.49 2.68
CA ALA A 230 -1.04 7.39 3.49
C ALA A 230 0.31 6.77 3.88
N LEU A 231 0.36 5.45 4.04
CA LEU A 231 1.59 4.72 4.33
C LEU A 231 2.55 4.62 3.14
N PHE A 232 2.09 4.91 1.92
CA PHE A 232 2.98 4.82 0.75
C PHE A 232 4.18 5.78 0.90
N PRO A 233 5.44 5.32 0.70
CA PRO A 233 5.85 4.00 0.24
C PRO A 233 6.24 2.98 1.34
N LEU A 234 5.77 3.10 2.57
CA LEU A 234 6.01 2.15 3.67
C LEU A 234 5.25 0.82 3.46
N SER A 235 5.73 0.02 2.52
CA SER A 235 5.01 -1.15 2.01
C SER A 235 4.82 -2.28 3.03
N THR A 236 5.71 -2.42 4.01
CA THR A 236 5.62 -3.48 5.04
C THR A 236 4.41 -3.29 5.94
N GLU A 237 4.17 -2.08 6.41
CA GLU A 237 3.00 -1.73 7.21
C GLU A 237 1.71 -1.85 6.40
N ALA A 238 1.71 -1.34 5.17
CA ALA A 238 0.58 -1.45 4.25
C ALA A 238 0.22 -2.92 3.97
N TRP A 239 1.21 -3.80 3.76
CA TRP A 239 0.99 -5.24 3.57
C TRP A 239 0.48 -5.92 4.84
N THR A 240 0.92 -5.50 6.00
CA THR A 240 0.42 -6.01 7.28
C THR A 240 -1.07 -5.70 7.46
N GLU A 241 -1.49 -4.46 7.18
CA GLU A 241 -2.88 -4.05 7.23
C GLU A 241 -3.76 -4.83 6.24
N LEU A 242 -3.27 -5.02 5.01
CA LEU A 242 -3.98 -5.81 4.00
C LEU A 242 -4.25 -7.24 4.46
N ARG A 243 -3.27 -7.89 5.09
CA ARG A 243 -3.42 -9.26 5.62
C ARG A 243 -4.34 -9.31 6.82
N ARG A 244 -4.25 -8.32 7.72
CA ARG A 244 -5.03 -8.25 8.95
C ARG A 244 -6.52 -8.02 8.69
N THR A 245 -6.85 -7.17 7.71
CA THR A 245 -8.22 -6.67 7.51
C THR A 245 -8.86 -7.09 6.19
N GLY A 246 -8.05 -7.51 5.22
CA GLY A 246 -8.49 -7.74 3.84
C GLY A 246 -8.73 -6.45 3.04
N TYR A 247 -8.24 -5.30 3.52
CA TYR A 247 -8.38 -3.99 2.88
C TYR A 247 -7.01 -3.33 2.61
N PRO A 248 -6.91 -2.49 1.53
CA PRO A 248 -7.91 -2.28 0.49
C PRO A 248 -8.12 -3.54 -0.35
N LYS A 249 -9.25 -3.61 -1.07
CA LYS A 249 -9.45 -4.70 -2.03
C LYS A 249 -8.46 -4.57 -3.18
N CYS A 250 -7.75 -5.66 -3.47
CA CYS A 250 -6.74 -5.75 -4.52
C CYS A 250 -7.21 -6.69 -5.63
N PHE A 251 -6.61 -6.54 -6.82
CA PHE A 251 -6.81 -7.50 -7.89
C PHE A 251 -6.24 -8.87 -7.52
N PRO A 252 -6.86 -9.97 -7.99
CA PRO A 252 -6.28 -11.28 -7.84
C PRO A 252 -4.88 -11.37 -8.48
N VAL A 253 -3.99 -12.15 -7.89
CA VAL A 253 -2.66 -12.42 -8.43
C VAL A 253 -2.80 -13.23 -9.71
N LEU A 254 -2.11 -12.82 -10.80
CA LEU A 254 -2.23 -13.50 -12.11
C LEU A 254 -1.66 -14.92 -12.07
N ASN A 255 -0.48 -15.06 -11.47
CA ASN A 255 0.19 -16.35 -11.31
C ASN A 255 0.70 -16.45 -9.88
N THR A 256 0.20 -17.44 -9.16
CA THR A 256 0.62 -17.75 -7.81
C THR A 256 1.69 -18.83 -7.86
N ASN A 257 2.85 -18.51 -8.44
CA ASN A 257 3.97 -19.46 -8.50
C ASN A 257 4.74 -19.41 -7.18
N ASP A 258 4.21 -20.05 -6.16
CA ASP A 258 4.60 -19.90 -4.76
C ASP A 258 5.73 -20.84 -4.31
N GLY A 259 6.11 -21.80 -5.11
CA GLY A 259 7.18 -22.74 -4.79
C GLY A 259 6.85 -23.81 -3.75
N ASP A 260 5.92 -23.59 -2.82
CA ASP A 260 5.47 -24.59 -1.83
C ASP A 260 4.07 -25.15 -2.09
N GLY A 261 3.35 -24.61 -3.06
CA GLY A 261 2.02 -25.06 -3.49
C GLY A 261 0.91 -24.76 -2.49
N SER A 262 1.15 -23.97 -1.47
CA SER A 262 0.18 -23.74 -0.40
C SER A 262 -0.79 -22.60 -0.68
N ILE A 263 -0.47 -21.68 -1.59
CA ILE A 263 -1.28 -20.49 -1.89
C ILE A 263 -2.32 -20.80 -2.97
N PRO A 264 -3.63 -20.58 -2.73
CA PRO A 264 -4.63 -20.69 -3.75
C PRO A 264 -4.40 -19.72 -4.91
N GLN A 265 -4.74 -20.12 -6.13
CA GLN A 265 -4.62 -19.26 -7.30
C GLN A 265 -5.38 -17.95 -7.12
N GLY A 266 -4.70 -16.85 -7.36
CA GLY A 266 -5.24 -15.49 -7.23
C GLY A 266 -5.03 -14.85 -5.86
N GLU A 267 -4.59 -15.59 -4.86
CA GLU A 267 -4.33 -15.08 -3.52
C GLU A 267 -2.89 -14.58 -3.34
N LEU A 268 -2.72 -13.70 -2.35
CA LEU A 268 -1.41 -13.23 -1.90
C LEU A 268 -0.85 -14.16 -0.81
N ILE A 269 0.48 -14.22 -0.73
CA ILE A 269 1.16 -14.92 0.37
C ILE A 269 0.79 -14.29 1.71
N ARG A 270 0.64 -15.14 2.75
CA ARG A 270 0.33 -14.70 4.11
C ARG A 270 1.57 -14.37 4.92
N ARG A 271 2.68 -15.04 4.62
CA ARG A 271 3.97 -14.82 5.26
C ARG A 271 5.13 -15.27 4.36
N VAL A 272 6.32 -14.85 4.68
CA VAL A 272 7.55 -15.42 4.11
C VAL A 272 7.99 -16.58 5.02
N PRO A 273 8.12 -17.80 4.51
CA PRO A 273 8.68 -18.92 5.27
C PRO A 273 10.11 -18.65 5.74
N TRP A 274 10.51 -19.27 6.84
CA TRP A 274 11.89 -19.18 7.29
C TRP A 274 12.84 -19.81 6.27
N GLN A 275 13.92 -19.11 6.00
CA GLN A 275 14.98 -19.62 5.13
C GLN A 275 16.30 -19.53 5.87
N SER A 276 16.96 -20.64 6.04
CA SER A 276 18.31 -20.68 6.60
C SER A 276 19.04 -21.93 6.11
N THR A 277 20.34 -21.79 5.90
CA THR A 277 21.27 -22.90 5.68
C THR A 277 22.12 -23.18 6.92
N ASP A 278 22.04 -22.33 7.93
CA ASP A 278 22.76 -22.52 9.19
C ASP A 278 22.08 -23.61 10.05
N PRO A 279 22.82 -24.67 10.43
CA PRO A 279 22.26 -25.77 11.21
C PRO A 279 21.67 -25.36 12.57
N ILE A 280 22.27 -24.36 13.25
CA ILE A 280 21.79 -23.88 14.55
C ILE A 280 20.49 -23.10 14.36
N ALA A 281 20.41 -22.25 13.33
CA ALA A 281 19.17 -21.53 13.00
C ALA A 281 18.04 -22.50 12.62
N LEU A 282 18.34 -23.52 11.80
CA LEU A 282 17.37 -24.58 11.45
C LEU A 282 16.88 -25.35 12.67
N GLN A 283 17.78 -25.68 13.61
CA GLN A 283 17.38 -26.33 14.86
C GLN A 283 16.47 -25.47 15.71
N ASN A 284 16.74 -24.15 15.80
CA ASN A 284 15.90 -23.21 16.53
C ASN A 284 14.54 -23.02 15.84
N ILE A 285 14.51 -22.90 14.51
CA ILE A 285 13.26 -22.84 13.73
C ILE A 285 12.40 -24.07 14.03
N ASN A 286 12.96 -25.27 13.96
CA ASN A 286 12.22 -26.52 14.18
C ASN A 286 11.75 -26.67 15.63
N ASN A 287 12.59 -26.32 16.60
CA ASN A 287 12.31 -26.57 18.02
C ASN A 287 11.42 -25.51 18.67
N THR A 288 11.43 -24.27 18.14
CA THR A 288 10.73 -23.13 18.77
C THR A 288 9.85 -22.37 17.78
N GLY A 289 10.37 -22.08 16.59
CA GLY A 289 9.67 -21.24 15.60
C GLY A 289 8.40 -21.91 15.08
N ILE A 290 8.50 -23.12 14.54
CA ILE A 290 7.35 -23.87 14.00
C ILE A 290 6.30 -24.17 15.08
N PRO A 291 6.66 -24.65 16.29
CA PRO A 291 5.69 -24.79 17.36
C PRO A 291 4.98 -23.49 17.75
N ALA A 292 5.72 -22.37 17.81
CA ALA A 292 5.14 -21.05 18.10
C ALA A 292 4.25 -20.52 16.96
N LEU A 293 4.52 -20.89 15.71
CA LEU A 293 3.70 -20.53 14.55
C LEU A 293 2.29 -21.15 14.60
N GLY A 294 2.17 -22.33 15.22
CA GLY A 294 0.89 -23.05 15.33
C GLY A 294 0.45 -23.75 14.04
N GLY A 295 1.36 -23.91 13.07
CA GLY A 295 1.13 -24.57 11.79
C GLY A 295 2.43 -24.85 11.05
N PRO A 296 2.37 -25.45 9.85
CA PRO A 296 3.56 -25.73 9.05
C PRO A 296 4.23 -24.43 8.57
N ASP A 297 5.52 -24.49 8.30
CA ASP A 297 6.27 -23.36 7.76
C ASP A 297 6.02 -23.17 6.26
N LEU A 298 4.82 -22.70 5.90
CA LEU A 298 4.35 -22.50 4.54
C LEU A 298 3.94 -21.03 4.30
N GLN A 299 3.88 -20.65 3.04
CA GLN A 299 3.47 -19.30 2.62
C GLN A 299 2.01 -18.99 2.98
N ALA A 300 1.13 -20.00 3.03
CA ALA A 300 -0.27 -19.84 3.40
C ALA A 300 -0.53 -19.83 4.91
N THR A 301 0.46 -20.21 5.74
CA THR A 301 0.25 -20.28 7.20
C THR A 301 0.06 -18.88 7.77
N ARG A 302 -1.07 -18.65 8.43
CA ARG A 302 -1.42 -17.37 9.05
C ARG A 302 -0.59 -17.13 10.32
N LEU A 303 -0.24 -15.89 10.56
CA LEU A 303 0.35 -15.45 11.82
C LEU A 303 -0.76 -15.25 12.87
N TRP A 304 -0.40 -15.22 14.15
CA TRP A 304 -1.35 -15.11 15.27
C TRP A 304 -2.32 -13.91 15.18
N TRP A 305 -1.94 -12.86 14.51
CA TRP A 305 -2.75 -11.65 14.30
C TRP A 305 -3.52 -11.64 12.95
N ASP A 306 -3.14 -12.50 12.01
CA ASP A 306 -3.81 -12.68 10.72
C ASP A 306 -4.95 -13.71 10.90
N VAL A 307 -6.02 -13.29 11.52
CA VAL A 307 -7.14 -14.16 11.91
C VAL A 307 -8.11 -14.36 10.76
N ASP A 308 -8.52 -15.60 10.50
CA ASP A 308 -9.56 -15.93 9.51
C ASP A 308 -10.95 -15.78 10.12
N ALA A 309 -11.34 -14.55 10.36
CA ALA A 309 -12.63 -14.20 10.96
C ALA A 309 -13.10 -12.84 10.46
N PRO A 310 -14.40 -12.51 10.58
CA PRO A 310 -14.91 -11.17 10.34
C PRO A 310 -14.18 -10.12 11.21
N ASN A 311 -14.06 -8.90 10.69
CA ASN A 311 -13.41 -7.79 11.42
C ASN A 311 -14.21 -7.33 12.66
N PHE A 312 -15.53 -7.60 12.67
CA PHE A 312 -16.46 -7.28 13.76
C PHE A 312 -17.36 -8.44 14.10
#